data_6c92b8f39bd7bd6843adaf1eec955b21
#
_entry.id   6c92b8f39bd7bd6843adaf1eec955b21
#
_cell.length_a   1.000
_cell.length_b   1.000
_cell.length_c   1.000
_cell.angle_alpha   90.00
_cell.angle_beta   90.00
_cell.angle_gamma   90.00
#
_symmetry.space_group_name_H-M   'P 1'
#
loop_
_entity.id
_entity.type
_entity.pdbx_description
1 polymer ?
#
loop_
_entity_poly.entity_id
_entity_poly.type
_entity_poly.pdbx_seq_one_letter_code
_entity_poly.pdbx_strand_id
1 'polypeptide(L)'
;ANGYHRNGLLGAGVKVAVIDDGFIGANRLADELPATVRTRDFTGDGQYGGNVHGTACAEIVHDVAPEAELHLLRISDLLDFENATDYCIAEDVDIVSFSNGFDTNGFGDGRGFACDLVNEARSNGILWVNAAGNAAKNTYVGEWTDRDDNTFQDIFSSTKEKWGLLAVFPPLILLVVLVLGTLELLLSGLGRSATVNF
;
A
#
# COMPACT_ATOMS: atom_id res chain seq x y z
N ALA A 1 -18.20 16.76 3.73
CA ALA A 1 -17.54 18.09 3.76
C ALA A 1 -18.51 19.21 4.14
N ASN A 2 -19.67 19.39 3.51
CA ASN A 2 -20.59 20.54 3.68
C ASN A 2 -20.96 20.92 5.13
N GLY A 3 -21.04 19.97 6.06
CA GLY A 3 -21.31 20.24 7.47
C GLY A 3 -20.14 20.92 8.18
N TYR A 4 -18.95 20.47 7.90
CA TYR A 4 -17.70 20.99 8.47
C TYR A 4 -17.36 22.35 7.88
N HIS A 5 -17.50 22.51 6.56
CA HIS A 5 -17.24 23.77 5.87
C HIS A 5 -18.11 24.93 6.35
N ARG A 6 -19.42 24.66 6.60
CA ARG A 6 -20.34 25.66 7.18
C ARG A 6 -19.94 26.12 8.58
N ASN A 7 -19.14 25.34 9.30
CA ASN A 7 -18.60 25.68 10.61
C ASN A 7 -17.18 26.23 10.55
N GLY A 8 -16.67 26.54 9.35
CA GLY A 8 -15.34 27.11 9.15
C GLY A 8 -14.19 26.09 9.31
N LEU A 9 -14.49 24.78 9.31
CA LEU A 9 -13.49 23.73 9.41
C LEU A 9 -13.04 23.34 8.00
N LEU A 10 -12.01 24.01 7.50
CA LEU A 10 -11.53 23.92 6.11
C LEU A 10 -10.11 23.33 6.02
N GLY A 11 -9.49 22.96 7.13
CA GLY A 11 -8.14 22.38 7.19
C GLY A 11 -7.00 23.41 7.25
N ALA A 12 -7.29 24.69 7.53
CA ALA A 12 -6.27 25.71 7.66
C ALA A 12 -5.21 25.33 8.71
N GLY A 13 -3.92 25.41 8.33
CA GLY A 13 -2.79 25.07 9.18
C GLY A 13 -2.51 23.58 9.31
N VAL A 14 -3.24 22.70 8.59
CA VAL A 14 -2.99 21.26 8.55
C VAL A 14 -2.20 20.91 7.28
N LYS A 15 -1.15 20.11 7.42
CA LYS A 15 -0.36 19.56 6.32
C LYS A 15 -0.79 18.13 6.05
N VAL A 16 -1.21 17.86 4.82
CA VAL A 16 -1.63 16.52 4.39
C VAL A 16 -0.72 16.03 3.27
N ALA A 17 -0.08 14.87 3.46
CA ALA A 17 0.65 14.20 2.40
C ALA A 17 -0.19 13.10 1.77
N VAL A 18 -0.31 13.10 0.45
CA VAL A 18 -0.80 11.98 -0.35
C VAL A 18 0.41 11.26 -0.91
N ILE A 19 0.61 10.01 -0.47
CA ILE A 19 1.66 9.12 -0.97
C ILE A 19 1.03 8.16 -1.97
N ASP A 20 1.54 8.12 -3.21
CA ASP A 20 0.96 7.29 -4.28
C ASP A 20 1.99 6.95 -5.37
N ASP A 21 1.69 5.97 -6.21
CA ASP A 21 2.53 5.57 -7.32
C ASP A 21 2.34 6.42 -8.58
N GLY A 22 1.34 7.31 -8.61
CA GLY A 22 1.09 8.13 -9.77
C GLY A 22 0.27 9.39 -9.53
N PHE A 23 0.68 10.47 -10.22
CA PHE A 23 0.02 11.79 -10.18
C PHE A 23 -0.18 12.37 -11.59
N ILE A 24 -0.51 11.52 -12.58
CA ILE A 24 -0.80 11.99 -13.94
C ILE A 24 -1.96 12.99 -13.90
N GLY A 25 -1.72 14.17 -14.47
CA GLY A 25 -2.73 15.21 -14.62
C GLY A 25 -2.78 16.23 -13.49
N ALA A 26 -2.21 15.96 -12.31
CA ALA A 26 -2.26 16.86 -11.16
C ALA A 26 -1.81 18.30 -11.48
N ASN A 27 -0.81 18.45 -12.35
CA ASN A 27 -0.31 19.75 -12.78
C ASN A 27 -1.24 20.53 -13.74
N ARG A 28 -2.39 19.97 -14.11
CA ARG A 28 -3.37 20.57 -15.02
C ARG A 28 -4.70 20.90 -14.36
N LEU A 29 -4.82 20.58 -13.06
CA LEU A 29 -6.07 20.71 -12.28
C LEU A 29 -6.04 21.97 -11.41
N ALA A 30 -5.88 23.14 -12.03
CA ALA A 30 -5.75 24.42 -11.32
C ALA A 30 -6.97 24.79 -10.45
N ASP A 31 -8.14 24.23 -10.77
CA ASP A 31 -9.40 24.49 -10.06
C ASP A 31 -9.77 23.36 -9.07
N GLU A 32 -9.11 22.21 -9.16
CA GLU A 32 -9.39 21.00 -8.36
C GLU A 32 -8.32 20.71 -7.29
N LEU A 33 -7.20 21.43 -7.35
CA LEU A 33 -6.11 21.36 -6.39
C LEU A 33 -5.69 22.75 -5.94
N PRO A 34 -5.09 22.91 -4.73
CA PRO A 34 -4.58 24.20 -4.26
C PRO A 34 -3.60 24.82 -5.26
N ALA A 35 -3.58 26.14 -5.36
CA ALA A 35 -2.63 26.85 -6.23
C ALA A 35 -1.16 26.59 -5.85
N THR A 36 -0.90 26.24 -4.59
CA THR A 36 0.42 25.84 -4.08
C THR A 36 0.31 24.42 -3.54
N VAL A 37 0.76 23.45 -4.34
CA VAL A 37 0.94 22.07 -3.93
C VAL A 37 2.42 21.79 -3.83
N ARG A 38 2.87 21.21 -2.73
CA ARG A 38 4.25 20.70 -2.64
C ARG A 38 4.33 19.36 -3.31
N THR A 39 5.34 19.15 -4.11
CA THR A 39 5.52 17.89 -4.84
C THR A 39 6.91 17.31 -4.61
N ARG A 40 7.00 15.99 -4.45
CA ARG A 40 8.26 15.27 -4.37
C ARG A 40 8.16 13.95 -5.10
N ASP A 41 9.08 13.75 -6.04
CA ASP A 41 9.26 12.47 -6.74
C ASP A 41 10.47 11.73 -6.16
N PHE A 42 10.24 10.52 -5.66
CA PHE A 42 11.28 9.64 -5.13
C PHE A 42 11.68 8.57 -6.16
N THR A 43 10.87 8.37 -7.21
CA THR A 43 11.12 7.35 -8.24
C THR A 43 12.20 7.74 -9.24
N GLY A 44 12.45 9.03 -9.40
CA GLY A 44 13.33 9.58 -10.44
C GLY A 44 12.74 9.63 -11.86
N ASP A 45 11.49 9.15 -12.04
CA ASP A 45 10.83 9.08 -13.36
C ASP A 45 9.99 10.32 -13.69
N GLY A 46 9.88 11.25 -12.74
CA GLY A 46 9.12 12.50 -12.87
C GLY A 46 7.80 12.50 -12.10
N GLN A 47 7.56 13.59 -11.40
CA GLN A 47 6.46 13.79 -10.44
C GLN A 47 5.06 13.45 -11.00
N TYR A 48 4.79 13.77 -12.25
CA TYR A 48 3.48 13.59 -12.87
C TYR A 48 3.40 12.34 -13.76
N GLY A 49 4.14 11.30 -13.39
CA GLY A 49 4.13 9.98 -14.00
C GLY A 49 3.25 8.97 -13.27
N GLY A 50 3.43 7.70 -13.58
CA GLY A 50 2.69 6.59 -12.99
C GLY A 50 1.28 6.46 -13.54
N ASN A 51 0.29 6.66 -12.68
CA ASN A 51 -1.14 6.60 -13.03
C ASN A 51 -1.89 7.85 -12.50
N VAL A 52 -3.23 7.87 -12.61
CA VAL A 52 -4.08 9.00 -12.17
C VAL A 52 -4.59 8.85 -10.74
N HIS A 53 -4.28 7.75 -10.06
CA HIS A 53 -4.92 7.39 -8.79
C HIS A 53 -4.58 8.40 -7.68
N GLY A 54 -3.30 8.73 -7.49
CA GLY A 54 -2.88 9.72 -6.51
C GLY A 54 -3.45 11.12 -6.76
N THR A 55 -3.65 11.48 -8.05
CA THR A 55 -4.34 12.72 -8.43
C THR A 55 -5.76 12.73 -7.89
N ALA A 56 -6.53 11.67 -8.14
CA ALA A 56 -7.91 11.55 -7.66
C ALA A 56 -7.97 11.54 -6.11
N CYS A 57 -7.02 10.89 -5.45
CA CYS A 57 -6.92 10.94 -3.99
C CYS A 57 -6.65 12.37 -3.48
N ALA A 58 -5.79 13.12 -4.17
CA ALA A 58 -5.46 14.49 -3.83
C ALA A 58 -6.66 15.44 -3.99
N GLU A 59 -7.44 15.30 -5.07
CA GLU A 59 -8.69 16.04 -5.30
C GLU A 59 -9.69 15.82 -4.15
N ILE A 60 -9.88 14.55 -3.73
CA ILE A 60 -10.78 14.22 -2.62
C ILE A 60 -10.31 14.85 -1.30
N VAL A 61 -9.00 14.85 -1.03
CA VAL A 61 -8.44 15.52 0.15
C VAL A 61 -8.70 17.02 0.09
N HIS A 62 -8.47 17.65 -1.07
CA HIS A 62 -8.73 19.07 -1.27
C HIS A 62 -10.20 19.43 -1.10
N ASP A 63 -11.11 18.63 -1.66
CA ASP A 63 -12.55 18.81 -1.51
C ASP A 63 -13.03 18.75 -0.04
N VAL A 64 -12.34 17.97 0.78
CA VAL A 64 -12.67 17.84 2.21
C VAL A 64 -12.01 18.94 3.04
N ALA A 65 -10.79 19.31 2.73
CA ALA A 65 -9.96 20.26 3.47
C ALA A 65 -9.28 21.27 2.52
N PRO A 66 -10.04 22.21 1.92
CA PRO A 66 -9.55 23.09 0.86
C PRO A 66 -8.48 24.11 1.30
N GLU A 67 -8.32 24.32 2.61
CA GLU A 67 -7.28 25.21 3.17
C GLU A 67 -6.08 24.44 3.75
N ALA A 68 -6.06 23.11 3.64
CA ALA A 68 -4.89 22.30 4.02
C ALA A 68 -3.72 22.50 3.07
N GLU A 69 -2.50 22.48 3.60
CA GLU A 69 -1.28 22.39 2.78
C GLU A 69 -1.14 20.97 2.25
N LEU A 70 -1.10 20.80 0.93
CA LEU A 70 -1.10 19.51 0.27
C LEU A 70 0.29 19.15 -0.26
N HIS A 71 0.79 17.97 0.10
CA HIS A 71 2.03 17.39 -0.38
C HIS A 71 1.74 16.14 -1.22
N LEU A 72 2.19 16.09 -2.48
CA LEU A 72 2.08 14.93 -3.36
C LEU A 72 3.43 14.23 -3.45
N LEU A 73 3.51 13.02 -2.90
CA LEU A 73 4.74 12.25 -2.76
C LEU A 73 4.64 11.01 -3.63
N ARG A 74 5.35 11.01 -4.76
CA ARG A 74 5.36 9.89 -5.69
C ARG A 74 6.39 8.85 -5.28
N ILE A 75 5.96 7.60 -5.20
CA ILE A 75 6.77 6.43 -4.86
C ILE A 75 6.58 5.31 -5.89
N SER A 76 7.50 4.34 -5.94
CA SER A 76 7.38 3.12 -6.76
C SER A 76 7.73 1.85 -6.00
N ASP A 77 8.49 1.94 -4.92
CA ASP A 77 8.94 0.81 -4.15
C ASP A 77 9.05 1.12 -2.64
N LEU A 78 9.57 0.17 -1.86
CA LEU A 78 9.73 0.30 -0.42
C LEU A 78 10.82 1.29 -0.01
N LEU A 79 11.83 1.50 -0.81
CA LEU A 79 12.87 2.49 -0.53
C LEU A 79 12.34 3.91 -0.76
N ASP A 80 11.57 4.10 -1.82
CA ASP A 80 10.84 5.34 -2.06
C ASP A 80 9.85 5.63 -0.92
N PHE A 81 9.19 4.58 -0.40
CA PHE A 81 8.26 4.70 0.72
C PHE A 81 8.98 5.12 2.02
N GLU A 82 10.18 4.58 2.30
CA GLU A 82 11.04 5.03 3.40
C GLU A 82 11.38 6.52 3.25
N ASN A 83 11.90 6.91 2.08
CA ASN A 83 12.26 8.29 1.81
C ASN A 83 11.05 9.26 1.91
N ALA A 84 9.86 8.82 1.48
CA ALA A 84 8.63 9.61 1.59
C ALA A 84 8.18 9.74 3.06
N THR A 85 8.37 8.69 3.86
CA THR A 85 8.06 8.71 5.30
C THR A 85 9.01 9.66 6.04
N ASP A 86 10.30 9.59 5.75
CA ASP A 86 11.32 10.50 6.31
C ASP A 86 11.02 11.97 5.93
N TYR A 87 10.61 12.19 4.68
CA TYR A 87 10.16 13.51 4.25
C TYR A 87 8.97 14.02 5.06
N CYS A 88 7.96 13.16 5.31
CA CYS A 88 6.80 13.55 6.11
C CYS A 88 7.19 13.94 7.54
N ILE A 89 8.13 13.22 8.15
CA ILE A 89 8.65 13.53 9.47
C ILE A 89 9.43 14.86 9.45
N ALA A 90 10.31 15.06 8.48
CA ALA A 90 11.17 16.25 8.37
C ALA A 90 10.38 17.54 8.08
N GLU A 91 9.26 17.45 7.36
CA GLU A 91 8.40 18.57 7.00
C GLU A 91 7.27 18.81 8.01
N ASP A 92 7.24 18.08 9.13
CA ASP A 92 6.18 18.13 10.15
C ASP A 92 4.78 17.96 9.52
N VAL A 93 4.59 16.92 8.70
CA VAL A 93 3.28 16.57 8.13
C VAL A 93 2.36 16.08 9.25
N ASP A 94 1.11 16.55 9.26
CA ASP A 94 0.14 16.16 10.28
C ASP A 94 -0.57 14.85 9.92
N ILE A 95 -0.91 14.67 8.64
CA ILE A 95 -1.72 13.55 8.15
C ILE A 95 -1.08 12.97 6.90
N VAL A 96 -0.93 11.65 6.86
CA VAL A 96 -0.62 10.90 5.63
C VAL A 96 -1.86 10.16 5.15
N SER A 97 -2.23 10.36 3.89
CA SER A 97 -3.20 9.57 3.14
C SER A 97 -2.46 8.61 2.21
N PHE A 98 -2.50 7.32 2.51
CA PHE A 98 -1.85 6.26 1.74
C PHE A 98 -2.89 5.27 1.25
N SER A 99 -3.39 5.48 0.02
CA SER A 99 -4.42 4.63 -0.60
C SER A 99 -3.82 3.51 -1.45
N ASN A 100 -2.63 3.08 -1.09
CA ASN A 100 -1.86 2.03 -1.71
C ASN A 100 -1.44 0.97 -0.68
N GLY A 101 -0.69 -0.06 -1.09
CA GLY A 101 -0.20 -1.11 -0.19
C GLY A 101 0.90 -1.94 -0.80
N PHE A 102 1.55 -2.73 0.04
CA PHE A 102 2.61 -3.67 -0.33
C PHE A 102 2.15 -5.09 0.00
N ASP A 103 1.32 -5.67 -0.88
CA ASP A 103 0.59 -6.93 -0.64
C ASP A 103 1.46 -8.14 -0.29
N THR A 104 2.75 -8.11 -0.65
CA THR A 104 3.67 -9.26 -0.47
C THR A 104 4.78 -9.02 0.57
N ASN A 105 4.82 -7.85 1.21
CA ASN A 105 5.95 -7.44 2.06
C ASN A 105 5.71 -7.62 3.57
N GLY A 106 4.74 -8.43 3.96
CA GLY A 106 4.46 -8.71 5.37
C GLY A 106 3.46 -9.83 5.56
N PHE A 107 3.35 -10.32 6.79
CA PHE A 107 2.45 -11.41 7.16
C PHE A 107 1.05 -10.94 7.60
N GLY A 108 0.74 -9.65 7.43
CA GLY A 108 -0.53 -9.07 7.90
C GLY A 108 -0.66 -9.04 9.43
N ASP A 109 0.43 -9.22 10.16
CA ASP A 109 0.49 -9.26 11.63
C ASP A 109 0.88 -7.92 12.26
N GLY A 110 0.96 -6.86 11.46
CA GLY A 110 1.37 -5.52 11.89
C GLY A 110 2.87 -5.37 12.12
N ARG A 111 3.69 -6.27 11.57
CA ARG A 111 5.14 -6.27 11.66
C ARG A 111 5.80 -6.19 10.29
N GLY A 112 7.08 -5.86 10.29
CA GLY A 112 7.90 -5.76 9.09
C GLY A 112 8.16 -4.33 8.68
N PHE A 113 9.05 -4.17 7.71
CA PHE A 113 9.67 -2.90 7.35
C PHE A 113 8.67 -1.75 7.11
N ALA A 114 7.63 -1.97 6.29
CA ALA A 114 6.63 -0.94 6.05
C ALA A 114 5.83 -0.57 7.32
N CYS A 115 5.52 -1.56 8.19
CA CYS A 115 4.85 -1.30 9.46
C CYS A 115 5.74 -0.52 10.43
N ASP A 116 7.05 -0.80 10.43
CA ASP A 116 8.02 -0.10 11.28
C ASP A 116 8.12 1.38 10.89
N LEU A 117 8.18 1.70 9.59
CA LEU A 117 8.16 3.07 9.08
C LEU A 117 6.86 3.83 9.45
N VAL A 118 5.70 3.18 9.30
CA VAL A 118 4.42 3.77 9.73
C VAL A 118 4.39 4.01 11.24
N ASN A 119 4.93 3.10 12.04
CA ASN A 119 5.00 3.26 13.49
C ASN A 119 5.98 4.39 13.88
N GLU A 120 7.07 4.56 13.15
CA GLU A 120 7.99 5.68 13.33
C GLU A 120 7.29 7.02 13.03
N ALA A 121 6.61 7.14 11.88
CA ALA A 121 5.82 8.34 11.54
C ALA A 121 4.79 8.67 12.63
N ARG A 122 4.05 7.66 13.12
CA ARG A 122 3.08 7.82 14.21
C ARG A 122 3.73 8.26 15.53
N SER A 123 4.92 7.77 15.84
CA SER A 123 5.68 8.17 17.02
C SER A 123 6.14 9.64 16.95
N ASN A 124 6.26 10.19 15.75
CA ASN A 124 6.53 11.59 15.48
C ASN A 124 5.25 12.45 15.36
N GLY A 125 4.08 11.90 15.71
CA GLY A 125 2.81 12.64 15.80
C GLY A 125 1.98 12.62 14.52
N ILE A 126 2.40 11.93 13.47
CA ILE A 126 1.69 11.87 12.18
C ILE A 126 0.49 10.93 12.30
N LEU A 127 -0.71 11.39 11.91
CA LEU A 127 -1.87 10.53 11.71
C LEU A 127 -1.73 9.79 10.37
N TRP A 128 -1.52 8.48 10.42
CA TRP A 128 -1.42 7.66 9.22
C TRP A 128 -2.76 7.01 8.88
N VAL A 129 -3.30 7.31 7.69
CA VAL A 129 -4.55 6.75 7.16
C VAL A 129 -4.20 5.86 5.96
N ASN A 130 -4.42 4.56 6.10
CA ASN A 130 -4.10 3.56 5.10
C ASN A 130 -5.34 2.89 4.53
N ALA A 131 -5.36 2.62 3.23
CA ALA A 131 -6.37 1.76 2.64
C ALA A 131 -6.27 0.33 3.17
N ALA A 132 -7.42 -0.31 3.38
CA ALA A 132 -7.46 -1.73 3.79
C ALA A 132 -7.18 -2.70 2.63
N GLY A 133 -7.05 -2.18 1.41
CA GLY A 133 -6.84 -2.95 0.19
C GLY A 133 -8.13 -3.49 -0.43
N ASN A 134 -8.01 -4.03 -1.63
CA ASN A 134 -9.12 -4.54 -2.43
C ASN A 134 -9.22 -6.07 -2.45
N ALA A 135 -8.31 -6.76 -1.79
CA ALA A 135 -8.19 -8.22 -1.83
C ALA A 135 -9.34 -8.95 -1.11
N ALA A 136 -9.95 -8.32 -0.08
CA ALA A 136 -11.16 -8.77 0.62
C ALA A 136 -11.27 -10.31 0.81
N LYS A 137 -11.96 -10.99 -0.12
CA LYS A 137 -12.19 -12.44 -0.11
C LYS A 137 -11.12 -13.24 -0.88
N ASN A 138 -10.17 -12.57 -1.50
CA ASN A 138 -9.13 -13.17 -2.33
C ASN A 138 -7.80 -13.35 -1.59
N THR A 139 -7.80 -13.16 -0.27
CA THR A 139 -6.61 -13.34 0.57
C THR A 139 -6.82 -14.51 1.53
N TYR A 140 -5.84 -15.40 1.59
CA TYR A 140 -5.75 -16.45 2.59
C TYR A 140 -4.57 -16.18 3.52
N VAL A 141 -4.82 -16.20 4.81
CA VAL A 141 -3.79 -16.12 5.86
C VAL A 141 -3.92 -17.33 6.75
N GLY A 142 -2.86 -18.11 6.88
CA GLY A 142 -2.85 -19.31 7.70
C GLY A 142 -1.45 -19.75 8.08
N GLU A 143 -1.36 -20.65 9.04
CA GLU A 143 -0.09 -21.29 9.39
C GLU A 143 0.37 -22.21 8.26
N TRP A 144 1.68 -22.27 8.07
CA TRP A 144 2.27 -23.26 7.17
C TRP A 144 2.02 -24.65 7.72
N THR A 145 1.36 -25.48 6.95
CA THR A 145 1.14 -26.88 7.29
C THR A 145 1.46 -27.77 6.09
N ASP A 146 2.27 -28.79 6.33
CA ASP A 146 2.56 -29.87 5.37
C ASP A 146 2.26 -31.20 6.10
N ARG A 147 1.09 -31.74 5.88
CA ARG A 147 0.59 -32.94 6.59
C ARG A 147 0.98 -34.25 5.92
N ASP A 148 1.40 -34.17 4.67
CA ASP A 148 1.76 -35.34 3.86
C ASP A 148 3.23 -35.36 3.42
N ASP A 149 4.08 -34.49 4.02
CA ASP A 149 5.52 -34.39 3.81
C ASP A 149 5.93 -34.22 2.33
N ASN A 150 5.07 -33.52 1.54
CA ASN A 150 5.36 -33.28 0.14
C ASN A 150 6.03 -31.94 -0.15
N THR A 151 6.34 -31.16 0.88
CA THR A 151 6.98 -29.83 0.84
C THR A 151 6.11 -28.71 0.25
N PHE A 152 4.81 -28.92 0.12
CA PHE A 152 3.86 -27.89 -0.30
C PHE A 152 2.93 -27.49 0.87
N GLN A 153 2.48 -26.22 0.84
CA GLN A 153 1.48 -25.74 1.79
C GLN A 153 0.15 -26.48 1.60
N ASP A 154 -0.35 -27.10 2.66
CA ASP A 154 -1.70 -27.64 2.68
C ASP A 154 -2.73 -26.54 2.95
N ILE A 155 -3.27 -25.94 1.89
CA ILE A 155 -4.31 -24.93 1.97
C ILE A 155 -5.66 -25.58 2.35
N PHE A 156 -5.86 -26.83 1.94
CA PHE A 156 -7.10 -27.60 2.18
C PHE A 156 -6.86 -28.78 3.12
N SER A 157 -7.88 -29.15 3.87
CA SER A 157 -7.81 -30.25 4.86
C SER A 157 -7.83 -31.64 4.25
N SER A 158 -8.05 -31.80 2.94
CA SER A 158 -8.14 -33.10 2.27
C SER A 158 -7.31 -33.19 0.98
N THR A 159 -6.69 -34.34 0.76
CA THR A 159 -5.91 -34.65 -0.45
C THR A 159 -6.74 -34.65 -1.74
N LYS A 160 -8.06 -34.77 -1.67
CA LYS A 160 -8.93 -34.74 -2.84
C LYS A 160 -9.04 -33.34 -3.46
N GLU A 161 -8.86 -32.30 -2.68
CA GLU A 161 -8.96 -30.91 -3.14
C GLU A 161 -7.71 -30.44 -3.88
N LYS A 162 -6.55 -31.06 -3.62
CA LYS A 162 -5.28 -30.79 -4.34
C LYS A 162 -5.41 -31.02 -5.86
N TRP A 163 -6.13 -32.04 -6.26
CA TRP A 163 -6.33 -32.35 -7.68
C TRP A 163 -7.29 -31.40 -8.39
N GLY A 164 -8.24 -30.83 -7.66
CA GLY A 164 -9.15 -29.81 -8.18
C GLY A 164 -8.43 -28.52 -8.56
N LEU A 165 -7.47 -28.09 -7.74
CA LEU A 165 -6.65 -26.89 -8.00
C LEU A 165 -5.76 -27.08 -9.23
N LEU A 166 -5.12 -28.26 -9.38
CA LEU A 166 -4.30 -28.61 -10.54
C LEU A 166 -5.08 -28.69 -11.85
N ALA A 167 -6.39 -29.04 -11.78
CA ALA A 167 -7.26 -29.13 -12.96
C ALA A 167 -7.77 -27.77 -13.46
N VAL A 168 -7.74 -26.74 -12.62
CA VAL A 168 -8.26 -25.39 -12.94
C VAL A 168 -7.19 -24.47 -13.54
N PHE A 169 -5.90 -24.74 -13.29
CA PHE A 169 -4.82 -23.89 -13.79
C PHE A 169 -4.17 -24.48 -15.06
N PRO A 170 -4.02 -23.67 -16.14
CA PRO A 170 -3.26 -24.08 -17.32
C PRO A 170 -1.78 -24.38 -16.97
N PRO A 171 -1.10 -25.26 -17.72
CA PRO A 171 0.29 -25.69 -17.45
C PRO A 171 1.31 -24.55 -17.27
N LEU A 172 1.04 -23.37 -17.82
CA LEU A 172 1.90 -22.20 -17.70
C LEU A 172 1.88 -21.59 -16.29
N ILE A 173 0.74 -21.68 -15.59
CA ILE A 173 0.58 -21.18 -14.22
C ILE A 173 1.22 -22.19 -13.24
N LEU A 174 1.20 -23.47 -13.57
CA LEU A 174 1.89 -24.51 -12.79
C LEU A 174 3.41 -24.25 -12.71
N LEU A 175 4.02 -23.71 -13.76
CA LEU A 175 5.45 -23.36 -13.78
C LEU A 175 5.73 -22.16 -12.84
N VAL A 176 4.84 -21.16 -12.79
CA VAL A 176 4.97 -20.00 -11.90
C VAL A 176 4.78 -20.43 -10.45
N VAL A 177 3.82 -21.28 -10.15
CA VAL A 177 3.59 -21.83 -8.79
C VAL A 177 4.77 -22.69 -8.34
N LEU A 178 5.37 -23.51 -9.24
CA LEU A 178 6.56 -24.29 -8.95
C LEU A 178 7.80 -23.42 -8.70
N VAL A 179 7.98 -22.33 -9.46
CA VAL A 179 9.13 -21.41 -9.29
C VAL A 179 8.98 -20.58 -8.01
N LEU A 180 7.79 -20.13 -7.67
CA LEU A 180 7.51 -19.43 -6.41
C LEU A 180 7.59 -20.38 -5.21
N GLY A 181 7.09 -21.61 -5.32
CA GLY A 181 7.16 -22.62 -4.28
C GLY A 181 8.60 -23.02 -3.93
N THR A 182 9.51 -23.07 -4.91
CA THR A 182 10.94 -23.36 -4.64
C THR A 182 11.67 -22.20 -3.94
N LEU A 183 11.22 -20.97 -4.13
CA LEU A 183 11.77 -19.81 -3.41
C LEU A 183 11.28 -19.78 -1.95
N GLU A 184 10.02 -20.18 -1.70
CA GLU A 184 9.47 -20.30 -0.35
C GLU A 184 10.06 -21.46 0.45
N LEU A 185 10.48 -22.55 -0.20
CA LEU A 185 11.19 -23.67 0.44
C LEU A 185 12.50 -23.24 1.13
N LEU A 186 13.20 -22.26 0.58
CA LEU A 186 14.40 -21.66 1.19
C LEU A 186 14.06 -20.83 2.44
N LEU A 187 12.83 -20.36 2.58
CA LEU A 187 12.36 -19.53 3.69
C LEU A 187 11.59 -20.31 4.77
N SER A 188 10.99 -21.45 4.41
CA SER A 188 10.16 -22.27 5.34
C SER A 188 10.96 -23.01 6.42
N GLY A 189 12.26 -23.24 6.22
CA GLY A 189 13.16 -23.73 7.27
C GLY A 189 13.23 -22.85 8.51
N LEU A 190 12.50 -21.74 8.56
CA LEU A 190 12.53 -20.73 9.61
C LEU A 190 11.19 -20.57 10.38
N GLY A 191 10.20 -21.45 10.15
CA GLY A 191 8.94 -21.45 10.92
C GLY A 191 8.07 -20.21 10.72
N ARG A 192 7.85 -19.78 9.48
CA ARG A 192 7.12 -18.53 9.14
C ARG A 192 5.76 -18.81 8.50
N SER A 193 4.79 -17.94 8.73
CA SER A 193 3.49 -17.95 8.03
C SER A 193 3.63 -17.37 6.61
N ALA A 194 2.83 -17.86 5.67
CA ALA A 194 2.79 -17.35 4.30
C ALA A 194 1.44 -16.71 3.99
N THR A 195 1.44 -15.59 3.26
CA THR A 195 0.25 -14.95 2.73
C THR A 195 0.20 -15.19 1.22
N VAL A 196 -0.91 -15.73 0.73
CA VAL A 196 -1.11 -15.97 -0.70
C VAL A 196 -2.30 -15.14 -1.16
N ASN A 197 -2.08 -14.25 -2.15
CA ASN A 197 -3.12 -13.48 -2.82
C ASN A 197 -3.45 -14.13 -4.17
N PHE A 198 -4.74 -14.28 -4.49
CA PHE A 198 -5.25 -14.82 -5.73
C PHE A 198 -5.97 -13.75 -6.54
#